data_4d7a85e3b252163181b21efd5753d806
#
_entry.id   4d7a85e3b252163181b21efd5753d806
#
_cell.length_a   1.000
_cell.length_b   1.000
_cell.length_c   1.000
_cell.angle_alpha   90.00
_cell.angle_beta   90.00
_cell.angle_gamma   90.00
#
_symmetry.space_group_name_H-M   'P 1'
#
loop_
_entity.id
_entity.type
_entity.pdbx_description
1 polymer ?
#
loop_
_entity_poly.entity_id
_entity_poly.type
_entity_poly.pdbx_seq_one_letter_code
_entity_poly.pdbx_strand_id
1 'polypeptide(L)'
;MIRRASNAVRAFDTTHHTDASYTGPRTIAAVPQRPTLRSICLQEGDTLPTLVGTSQKLFKIRLADSGGHLSSTSYLLKRRYAWRGYEVEGIDQQSPNRIALSACDHEERVVATISVGLDSSAGLFVDALYRDEVERVRAGDRRVCEFTKLAIDETVRSKPVLASLFHIAFIYARRLNRCTDLFIELNPRHVSFYKRMLGFDDWGSPRFDPRVGAPAVLMRLDLDYAEEQIQALGGQPDLGATKRSLYPYFFSAREELAIVHRLRALD
;
A
#
# COMPACT_ATOMS: atom_id res chain seq x y z
N MET A 1 -44.96 -26.34 64.53
CA MET A 1 -43.53 -26.13 64.48
C MET A 1 -43.09 -26.49 63.07
N ILE A 2 -42.97 -25.51 62.16
CA ILE A 2 -42.67 -25.71 60.80
C ILE A 2 -41.38 -24.90 60.56
N ARG A 3 -40.26 -25.59 60.23
CA ARG A 3 -38.99 -24.98 59.82
C ARG A 3 -39.07 -24.64 58.37
N ARG A 4 -38.89 -23.38 58.02
CA ARG A 4 -38.68 -22.91 56.65
C ARG A 4 -37.21 -23.12 56.27
N ALA A 5 -37.02 -23.83 55.16
CA ALA A 5 -35.72 -23.92 54.50
C ALA A 5 -35.48 -22.66 53.70
N SER A 6 -34.32 -22.03 53.92
CA SER A 6 -33.86 -20.87 53.15
C SER A 6 -33.06 -21.35 51.94
N ASN A 7 -33.55 -21.04 50.76
CA ASN A 7 -32.83 -21.24 49.50
C ASN A 7 -31.83 -20.10 49.30
N ALA A 8 -30.55 -20.39 49.47
CA ALA A 8 -29.47 -19.49 49.08
C ALA A 8 -29.22 -19.64 47.54
N VAL A 9 -29.60 -18.62 46.81
CA VAL A 9 -29.22 -18.45 45.41
C VAL A 9 -27.76 -18.06 45.37
N ARG A 10 -26.90 -18.94 44.78
CA ARG A 10 -25.51 -18.62 44.47
C ARG A 10 -25.49 -17.67 43.28
N ALA A 11 -25.02 -16.43 43.51
CA ALA A 11 -24.65 -15.52 42.47
C ALA A 11 -23.43 -16.08 41.71
N PHE A 12 -23.59 -16.30 40.41
CA PHE A 12 -22.47 -16.56 39.53
C PHE A 12 -21.72 -15.24 39.32
N ASP A 13 -20.53 -15.19 39.88
CA ASP A 13 -19.56 -14.13 39.64
C ASP A 13 -18.97 -14.31 38.24
N THR A 14 -19.50 -13.57 37.28
CA THR A 14 -18.95 -13.46 35.94
C THR A 14 -17.76 -12.49 35.97
N THR A 15 -16.60 -12.98 36.37
CA THR A 15 -15.34 -12.27 36.14
C THR A 15 -15.16 -12.14 34.62
N HIS A 16 -15.45 -10.95 34.10
CA HIS A 16 -15.00 -10.52 32.80
C HIS A 16 -13.47 -10.55 32.80
N HIS A 17 -12.90 -11.59 32.21
CA HIS A 17 -11.55 -11.56 31.67
C HIS A 17 -11.58 -10.52 30.55
N THR A 18 -11.10 -9.31 30.82
CA THR A 18 -10.67 -8.36 29.81
C THR A 18 -9.49 -8.99 29.10
N ASP A 19 -9.79 -9.48 27.93
CA ASP A 19 -8.81 -10.02 26.99
C ASP A 19 -7.76 -8.92 26.74
N ALA A 20 -6.53 -9.21 27.15
CA ALA A 20 -5.40 -8.31 26.95
C ALA A 20 -5.28 -8.05 25.44
N SER A 21 -5.55 -6.83 25.03
CA SER A 21 -5.49 -6.38 23.64
C SER A 21 -4.17 -6.78 23.02
N TYR A 22 -4.24 -7.73 22.06
CA TYR A 22 -3.12 -8.12 21.20
C TYR A 22 -2.66 -6.90 20.39
N THR A 23 -1.56 -6.29 20.81
CA THR A 23 -0.96 -5.09 20.21
C THR A 23 -0.06 -5.40 19.01
N GLY A 24 -0.23 -6.53 18.35
CA GLY A 24 0.51 -6.89 17.15
C GLY A 24 0.01 -6.14 15.90
N PRO A 25 0.87 -5.95 14.89
CA PRO A 25 0.49 -5.23 13.67
C PRO A 25 -0.66 -5.93 12.94
N ARG A 26 -1.76 -5.20 12.71
CA ARG A 26 -2.97 -5.73 12.08
C ARG A 26 -2.81 -5.88 10.57
N THR A 27 -3.14 -7.05 10.04
CA THR A 27 -3.09 -7.32 8.61
C THR A 27 -4.29 -6.70 7.90
N ILE A 28 -4.05 -5.81 6.94
CA ILE A 28 -5.07 -5.17 6.11
C ILE A 28 -5.55 -6.10 5.01
N ALA A 29 -4.61 -6.74 4.32
CA ALA A 29 -4.89 -7.69 3.24
C ALA A 29 -3.85 -8.79 3.18
N ALA A 30 -4.24 -9.95 2.64
CA ALA A 30 -3.34 -11.05 2.30
C ALA A 30 -3.39 -11.28 0.78
N VAL A 31 -2.23 -11.35 0.15
CA VAL A 31 -2.07 -11.45 -1.31
C VAL A 31 -1.35 -12.75 -1.64
N PRO A 32 -1.91 -13.63 -2.48
CA PRO A 32 -1.23 -14.84 -2.90
C PRO A 32 -0.02 -14.52 -3.79
N GLN A 33 1.09 -15.21 -3.53
CA GLN A 33 2.25 -15.17 -4.40
C GLN A 33 1.98 -16.05 -5.62
N ARG A 34 1.69 -15.44 -6.76
CA ARG A 34 1.63 -16.16 -8.04
C ARG A 34 3.04 -16.27 -8.63
N PRO A 35 3.41 -17.41 -9.26
CA PRO A 35 4.68 -17.50 -9.98
C PRO A 35 4.76 -16.41 -11.04
N THR A 36 5.94 -15.80 -11.19
CA THR A 36 6.17 -14.78 -12.21
C THR A 36 6.17 -15.43 -13.58
N LEU A 37 5.64 -14.74 -14.59
CA LEU A 37 5.62 -15.20 -16.00
C LEU A 37 7.01 -15.59 -16.57
N ARG A 38 8.11 -15.22 -15.91
CA ARG A 38 9.48 -15.63 -16.30
C ARG A 38 9.87 -17.02 -15.85
N SER A 39 9.13 -17.64 -14.90
CA SER A 39 9.34 -19.05 -14.53
C SER A 39 8.47 -20.01 -15.36
N ILE A 40 7.67 -19.50 -16.28
CA ILE A 40 6.87 -20.28 -17.25
C ILE A 40 7.47 -20.15 -18.66
N CYS A 41 8.75 -19.95 -18.79
CA CYS A 41 9.44 -20.34 -20.02
C CYS A 41 9.68 -21.85 -19.95
N LEU A 42 8.69 -22.64 -20.33
CA LEU A 42 8.83 -24.05 -20.62
C LEU A 42 9.84 -24.17 -21.77
N GLN A 43 10.99 -24.75 -21.51
CA GLN A 43 11.83 -25.29 -22.58
C GLN A 43 11.16 -26.58 -23.06
N GLU A 44 11.22 -26.84 -24.35
CA GLU A 44 10.71 -28.07 -24.95
C GLU A 44 11.36 -29.27 -24.22
N GLY A 45 10.55 -30.01 -23.44
CA GLY A 45 11.01 -31.13 -22.62
C GLY A 45 10.72 -31.05 -21.10
N ASP A 46 10.28 -29.88 -20.60
CA ASP A 46 9.94 -29.74 -19.18
C ASP A 46 8.57 -30.36 -18.88
N THR A 47 8.56 -31.40 -18.04
CA THR A 47 7.34 -31.95 -17.47
C THR A 47 6.72 -30.92 -16.50
N LEU A 48 5.44 -30.57 -16.72
CA LEU A 48 4.65 -29.74 -15.84
C LEU A 48 4.72 -30.30 -14.39
N PRO A 49 5.16 -29.51 -13.40
CA PRO A 49 5.10 -29.95 -12.03
C PRO A 49 3.63 -30.13 -11.64
N THR A 50 3.27 -31.33 -11.24
CA THR A 50 1.96 -31.66 -10.68
C THR A 50 1.73 -30.77 -9.45
N LEU A 51 0.69 -29.96 -9.47
CA LEU A 51 0.28 -29.09 -8.38
C LEU A 51 -0.27 -29.93 -7.20
N VAL A 52 0.60 -30.62 -6.50
CA VAL A 52 0.27 -31.31 -5.25
C VAL A 52 0.83 -30.45 -4.11
N GLY A 53 -0.07 -29.80 -3.38
CA GLY A 53 0.18 -29.35 -2.01
C GLY A 53 1.15 -28.19 -1.80
N THR A 54 1.24 -27.18 -2.69
CA THR A 54 2.01 -25.98 -2.38
C THR A 54 1.19 -25.06 -1.46
N SER A 55 1.60 -24.96 -0.21
CA SER A 55 1.21 -23.86 0.67
C SER A 55 1.42 -22.54 -0.09
N GLN A 56 0.33 -21.87 -0.47
CA GLN A 56 0.41 -20.58 -1.17
C GLN A 56 1.13 -19.62 -0.25
N LYS A 57 2.32 -19.16 -0.63
CA LYS A 57 3.00 -18.09 0.08
C LYS A 57 2.15 -16.85 0.00
N LEU A 58 1.71 -16.33 1.14
CA LEU A 58 0.89 -15.13 1.24
C LEU A 58 1.76 -13.94 1.63
N PHE A 59 1.53 -12.80 0.99
CA PHE A 59 2.03 -11.52 1.48
C PHE A 59 0.96 -10.86 2.33
N LYS A 60 1.35 -10.32 3.47
CA LYS A 60 0.47 -9.57 4.37
C LYS A 60 0.76 -8.09 4.23
N ILE A 61 -0.26 -7.27 3.98
CA ILE A 61 -0.12 -5.81 3.95
C ILE A 61 -0.62 -5.24 5.26
N ARG A 62 0.18 -4.33 5.85
CA ARG A 62 -0.03 -3.75 7.17
C ARG A 62 0.32 -2.27 7.20
N LEU A 63 -0.20 -1.54 8.20
CA LEU A 63 0.37 -0.25 8.58
C LEU A 63 1.73 -0.46 9.25
N ALA A 64 2.68 0.41 8.94
CA ALA A 64 3.98 0.44 9.61
C ALA A 64 3.89 1.38 10.83
N ASP A 65 3.15 0.96 11.86
CA ASP A 65 2.76 1.76 13.02
C ASP A 65 3.44 1.34 14.34
N SER A 66 4.06 0.17 14.38
CA SER A 66 4.80 -0.32 15.55
C SER A 66 6.31 -0.12 15.41
N GLY A 67 7.02 0.15 16.51
CA GLY A 67 8.44 0.48 16.51
C GLY A 67 9.33 -0.52 15.76
N GLY A 68 9.15 -1.83 15.97
CA GLY A 68 9.93 -2.85 15.26
C GLY A 68 9.59 -2.95 13.78
N HIS A 69 8.30 -2.84 13.44
CA HIS A 69 7.84 -2.87 12.05
C HIS A 69 8.25 -1.62 11.28
N LEU A 70 8.18 -0.46 11.92
CA LEU A 70 8.65 0.81 11.38
C LEU A 70 10.15 0.78 11.07
N SER A 71 10.95 0.22 12.00
CA SER A 71 12.39 0.08 11.82
C SER A 71 12.73 -0.84 10.64
N SER A 72 12.05 -1.98 10.49
CA SER A 72 12.22 -2.91 9.38
C SER A 72 11.83 -2.28 8.04
N THR A 73 10.73 -1.51 8.02
CA THR A 73 10.27 -0.78 6.84
C THR A 73 11.26 0.31 6.44
N SER A 74 11.77 1.07 7.41
CA SER A 74 12.80 2.10 7.19
C SER A 74 14.11 1.49 6.70
N TYR A 75 14.49 0.31 7.22
CA TYR A 75 15.68 -0.41 6.76
C TYR A 75 15.56 -0.84 5.30
N LEU A 76 14.43 -1.44 4.89
CA LEU A 76 14.18 -1.79 3.48
C LEU A 76 14.29 -0.55 2.59
N LEU A 77 13.61 0.55 2.98
CA LEU A 77 13.62 1.79 2.22
C LEU A 77 15.05 2.30 2.02
N LYS A 78 15.82 2.49 3.12
CA LYS A 78 17.18 2.97 3.07
C LYS A 78 18.07 2.07 2.20
N ARG A 79 18.01 0.74 2.37
CA ARG A 79 18.78 -0.21 1.58
C ARG A 79 18.48 -0.10 0.08
N ARG A 80 17.20 0.03 -0.30
CA ARG A 80 16.80 0.10 -1.71
C ARG A 80 17.15 1.43 -2.37
N TYR A 81 17.13 2.51 -1.60
CA TYR A 81 17.53 3.83 -2.08
C TYR A 81 19.06 3.96 -2.16
N ALA A 82 19.79 3.52 -1.12
CA ALA A 82 21.26 3.53 -1.09
C ALA A 82 21.87 2.72 -2.25
N TRP A 83 21.28 1.57 -2.61
CA TRP A 83 21.72 0.80 -3.78
C TRP A 83 21.70 1.62 -5.09
N ARG A 84 20.89 2.67 -5.15
CA ARG A 84 20.78 3.58 -6.28
C ARG A 84 21.58 4.87 -6.08
N GLY A 85 22.33 4.99 -4.98
CA GLY A 85 23.07 6.19 -4.61
C GLY A 85 22.18 7.31 -4.06
N TYR A 86 20.95 7.01 -3.61
CA TYR A 86 20.04 7.99 -3.03
C TYR A 86 20.10 7.94 -1.50
N GLU A 87 20.20 9.10 -0.88
CA GLU A 87 19.96 9.25 0.54
C GLU A 87 18.47 9.45 0.79
N VAL A 88 17.93 8.80 1.80
CA VAL A 88 16.53 8.94 2.20
C VAL A 88 16.38 8.83 3.70
N GLU A 89 15.58 9.71 4.26
CA GLU A 89 15.14 9.58 5.64
C GLU A 89 14.21 8.36 5.79
N GLY A 90 14.23 7.75 6.98
CA GLY A 90 13.34 6.66 7.31
C GLY A 90 11.84 7.05 7.24
N ILE A 91 11.00 6.13 7.62
CA ILE A 91 9.57 6.40 7.81
C ILE A 91 9.42 7.19 9.10
N ASP A 92 8.82 8.38 9.02
CA ASP A 92 8.50 9.20 10.19
C ASP A 92 7.13 8.82 10.73
N GLN A 93 7.08 8.52 12.03
CA GLN A 93 5.86 8.14 12.75
C GLN A 93 5.07 9.36 13.26
N GLN A 94 5.71 10.53 13.31
CA GLN A 94 5.13 11.70 13.98
C GLN A 94 4.28 12.60 13.08
N SER A 95 4.17 12.28 11.80
CA SER A 95 3.38 13.10 10.89
C SER A 95 1.92 12.64 10.86
N PRO A 96 0.96 13.39 11.44
CA PRO A 96 -0.44 12.97 11.56
C PRO A 96 -1.14 12.80 10.20
N ASN A 97 -0.59 13.42 9.14
CA ASN A 97 -1.16 13.38 7.79
C ASN A 97 -0.47 12.36 6.88
N ARG A 98 0.29 11.43 7.46
CA ARG A 98 1.04 10.43 6.68
C ARG A 98 0.86 9.05 7.27
N ILE A 99 0.66 8.09 6.40
CA ILE A 99 0.73 6.67 6.76
C ILE A 99 1.78 5.97 5.91
N ALA A 100 2.37 4.93 6.45
CA ALA A 100 3.20 4.00 5.70
C ALA A 100 2.55 2.62 5.69
N LEU A 101 2.49 2.03 4.50
CA LEU A 101 2.05 0.66 4.28
C LEU A 101 3.28 -0.20 3.99
N SER A 102 3.27 -1.42 4.47
CA SER A 102 4.30 -2.40 4.17
C SER A 102 3.69 -3.74 3.79
N ALA A 103 4.33 -4.43 2.85
CA ALA A 103 4.06 -5.83 2.57
C ALA A 103 5.12 -6.70 3.24
N CYS A 104 4.67 -7.72 3.98
CA CYS A 104 5.52 -8.71 4.62
C CYS A 104 5.35 -10.06 3.94
N ASP A 105 6.42 -10.84 3.85
CA ASP A 105 6.37 -12.21 3.37
C ASP A 105 5.88 -13.18 4.48
N HIS A 106 5.93 -14.48 4.18
CA HIS A 106 5.52 -15.53 5.14
C HIS A 106 6.45 -15.66 6.36
N GLU A 107 7.66 -15.11 6.29
CA GLU A 107 8.62 -15.04 7.41
C GLU A 107 8.53 -13.70 8.14
N GLU A 108 7.45 -12.93 7.91
CA GLU A 108 7.21 -11.60 8.48
C GLU A 108 8.28 -10.55 8.12
N ARG A 109 9.09 -10.79 7.10
CA ARG A 109 10.07 -9.81 6.62
C ARG A 109 9.40 -8.77 5.74
N VAL A 110 9.70 -7.50 5.95
CA VAL A 110 9.21 -6.42 5.10
C VAL A 110 9.90 -6.50 3.73
N VAL A 111 9.09 -6.67 2.69
CA VAL A 111 9.54 -6.86 1.30
C VAL A 111 9.10 -5.74 0.36
N ALA A 112 8.14 -4.92 0.77
CA ALA A 112 7.78 -3.72 0.02
C ALA A 112 7.17 -2.67 0.95
N THR A 113 7.25 -1.39 0.58
CA THR A 113 6.65 -0.28 1.31
C THR A 113 6.19 0.82 0.36
N ILE A 114 5.17 1.59 0.78
CA ILE A 114 4.71 2.83 0.18
C ILE A 114 4.18 3.73 1.28
N SER A 115 4.37 5.04 1.17
CA SER A 115 3.78 6.02 2.08
C SER A 115 2.76 6.87 1.35
N VAL A 116 1.68 7.21 2.05
CA VAL A 116 0.63 8.14 1.60
C VAL A 116 0.71 9.39 2.45
N GLY A 117 0.86 10.55 1.80
CA GLY A 117 0.77 11.86 2.40
C GLY A 117 -0.55 12.52 2.01
N LEU A 118 -1.30 12.98 3.00
CA LEU A 118 -2.50 13.81 2.80
C LEU A 118 -2.13 15.28 2.91
N ASP A 119 -2.73 16.09 2.07
CA ASP A 119 -2.50 17.53 2.10
C ASP A 119 -2.96 18.15 3.41
N SER A 120 -2.19 19.11 3.89
CA SER A 120 -2.42 19.80 5.16
C SER A 120 -1.72 21.15 5.18
N SER A 121 -1.85 21.89 6.26
CA SER A 121 -1.09 23.15 6.46
C SER A 121 0.43 22.96 6.44
N ALA A 122 0.92 21.74 6.69
CA ALA A 122 2.35 21.41 6.57
C ALA A 122 2.79 21.16 5.12
N GLY A 123 1.86 21.04 4.18
CA GLY A 123 2.11 20.74 2.78
C GLY A 123 2.46 19.29 2.51
N LEU A 124 2.85 19.03 1.26
CA LEU A 124 3.30 17.73 0.75
C LEU A 124 4.81 17.76 0.47
N PHE A 125 5.46 16.60 0.36
CA PHE A 125 6.88 16.54 -0.02
C PHE A 125 7.14 17.08 -1.42
N VAL A 126 6.20 16.88 -2.35
CA VAL A 126 6.27 17.41 -3.72
C VAL A 126 6.29 18.94 -3.76
N ASP A 127 5.79 19.63 -2.72
CA ASP A 127 5.81 21.10 -2.65
C ASP A 127 7.22 21.65 -2.57
N ALA A 128 8.21 20.88 -2.14
CA ALA A 128 9.59 21.33 -2.08
C ALA A 128 10.17 21.68 -3.45
N LEU A 129 9.73 20.97 -4.50
CA LEU A 129 10.20 21.22 -5.88
C LEU A 129 9.08 21.75 -6.81
N TYR A 130 7.82 21.44 -6.54
CA TYR A 130 6.72 21.62 -7.49
C TYR A 130 5.53 22.35 -6.90
N ARG A 131 5.77 23.28 -5.96
CA ARG A 131 4.70 24.02 -5.26
C ARG A 131 3.71 24.66 -6.23
N ASP A 132 4.19 25.38 -7.24
CA ASP A 132 3.33 26.10 -8.17
C ASP A 132 2.45 25.18 -9.01
N GLU A 133 2.98 24.00 -9.37
CA GLU A 133 2.24 22.99 -10.11
C GLU A 133 1.13 22.36 -9.26
N VAL A 134 1.38 22.12 -7.98
CA VAL A 134 0.40 21.56 -7.04
C VAL A 134 -0.64 22.59 -6.64
N GLU A 135 -0.24 23.86 -6.40
CA GLU A 135 -1.16 24.97 -6.07
C GLU A 135 -2.19 25.21 -7.17
N ARG A 136 -1.84 25.04 -8.44
CA ARG A 136 -2.81 25.14 -9.55
C ARG A 136 -3.95 24.12 -9.42
N VAL A 137 -3.69 22.94 -8.81
CA VAL A 137 -4.72 21.94 -8.57
C VAL A 137 -5.50 22.27 -7.30
N ARG A 138 -4.82 22.67 -6.22
CA ARG A 138 -5.48 23.11 -4.98
C ARG A 138 -6.46 24.26 -5.19
N ALA A 139 -6.10 25.23 -6.04
CA ALA A 139 -6.96 26.37 -6.35
C ALA A 139 -8.30 25.99 -7.01
N GLY A 140 -8.43 24.80 -7.59
CA GLY A 140 -9.64 24.27 -8.20
C GLY A 140 -10.57 23.52 -7.24
N ASP A 141 -10.48 23.73 -5.92
CA ASP A 141 -11.23 23.00 -4.88
C ASP A 141 -11.00 21.49 -4.94
N ARG A 142 -9.79 21.09 -5.33
CA ARG A 142 -9.39 19.69 -5.43
C ARG A 142 -8.58 19.29 -4.21
N ARG A 143 -8.80 18.07 -3.74
CA ARG A 143 -8.11 17.51 -2.58
C ARG A 143 -6.95 16.66 -3.05
N VAL A 144 -5.74 17.16 -2.82
CA VAL A 144 -4.53 16.52 -3.29
C VAL A 144 -3.93 15.56 -2.24
N CYS A 145 -3.23 14.55 -2.71
CA CYS A 145 -2.40 13.66 -1.89
C CYS A 145 -1.12 13.29 -2.65
N GLU A 146 -0.19 12.65 -1.97
CA GLU A 146 1.03 12.15 -2.60
C GLU A 146 1.32 10.72 -2.18
N PHE A 147 1.93 9.95 -3.09
CA PHE A 147 2.54 8.68 -2.76
C PHE A 147 4.06 8.80 -2.85
N THR A 148 4.72 8.36 -1.79
CA THR A 148 6.17 8.51 -1.62
C THR A 148 6.78 7.22 -1.08
N LYS A 149 8.10 7.18 -0.99
CA LYS A 149 8.85 6.12 -0.30
C LYS A 149 8.49 4.71 -0.77
N LEU A 150 8.17 4.55 -2.07
CA LEU A 150 7.98 3.24 -2.68
C LEU A 150 9.32 2.52 -2.76
N ALA A 151 9.41 1.39 -2.08
CA ALA A 151 10.56 0.48 -2.18
C ALA A 151 10.06 -0.96 -2.26
N ILE A 152 10.72 -1.79 -3.09
CA ILE A 152 10.41 -3.20 -3.25
C ILE A 152 11.72 -3.97 -3.20
N ASP A 153 11.74 -5.06 -2.43
CA ASP A 153 12.88 -5.97 -2.38
C ASP A 153 13.10 -6.60 -3.76
N GLU A 154 14.36 -6.75 -4.15
CA GLU A 154 14.71 -7.30 -5.48
C GLU A 154 14.29 -8.76 -5.66
N THR A 155 14.13 -9.48 -4.56
CA THR A 155 13.64 -10.87 -4.56
C THR A 155 12.13 -10.96 -4.86
N VAL A 156 11.39 -9.84 -4.70
CA VAL A 156 9.95 -9.77 -4.92
C VAL A 156 9.65 -9.13 -6.28
N ARG A 157 9.43 -9.97 -7.29
CA ARG A 157 9.01 -9.52 -8.63
C ARG A 157 7.52 -9.78 -8.85
N SER A 158 6.69 -9.39 -7.88
CA SER A 158 5.27 -9.70 -7.89
C SER A 158 4.43 -8.47 -8.25
N LYS A 159 3.83 -8.46 -9.45
CA LYS A 159 2.85 -7.44 -9.84
C LYS A 159 1.65 -7.37 -8.88
N PRO A 160 1.07 -8.51 -8.41
CA PRO A 160 0.01 -8.48 -7.42
C PRO A 160 0.36 -7.78 -6.12
N VAL A 161 1.59 -7.95 -5.59
CA VAL A 161 2.02 -7.26 -4.36
C VAL A 161 2.09 -5.75 -4.58
N LEU A 162 2.70 -5.32 -5.70
CA LEU A 162 2.78 -3.90 -6.05
C LEU A 162 1.38 -3.30 -6.25
N ALA A 163 0.52 -3.99 -7.00
CA ALA A 163 -0.86 -3.59 -7.27
C ALA A 163 -1.67 -3.47 -5.98
N SER A 164 -1.52 -4.42 -5.06
CA SER A 164 -2.22 -4.40 -3.77
C SER A 164 -1.78 -3.24 -2.88
N LEU A 165 -0.48 -2.90 -2.85
CA LEU A 165 0.01 -1.73 -2.14
C LEU A 165 -0.57 -0.44 -2.72
N PHE A 166 -0.55 -0.28 -4.05
CA PHE A 166 -1.15 0.88 -4.71
C PHE A 166 -2.66 0.96 -4.45
N HIS A 167 -3.37 -0.18 -4.48
CA HIS A 167 -4.81 -0.17 -4.26
C HIS A 167 -5.17 0.19 -2.82
N ILE A 168 -4.46 -0.34 -1.82
CA ILE A 168 -4.72 0.03 -0.41
C ILE A 168 -4.38 1.52 -0.17
N ALA A 169 -3.29 2.01 -0.77
CA ALA A 169 -2.96 3.43 -0.74
C ALA A 169 -4.05 4.31 -1.40
N PHE A 170 -4.60 3.86 -2.55
CA PHE A 170 -5.75 4.49 -3.20
C PHE A 170 -6.99 4.48 -2.29
N ILE A 171 -7.33 3.35 -1.67
CA ILE A 171 -8.46 3.23 -0.75
C ILE A 171 -8.30 4.25 0.39
N TYR A 172 -7.13 4.34 1.00
CA TYR A 172 -6.87 5.30 2.06
C TYR A 172 -7.02 6.74 1.58
N ALA A 173 -6.42 7.11 0.44
CA ALA A 173 -6.51 8.46 -0.10
C ALA A 173 -7.92 8.81 -0.60
N ARG A 174 -8.52 7.96 -1.43
CA ARG A 174 -9.79 8.25 -2.11
C ARG A 174 -11.02 7.93 -1.27
N ARG A 175 -11.09 6.70 -0.69
CA ARG A 175 -12.30 6.24 0.01
C ARG A 175 -12.44 6.78 1.43
N LEU A 176 -11.31 6.94 2.13
CA LEU A 176 -11.33 7.44 3.50
C LEU A 176 -11.15 8.96 3.55
N ASN A 177 -10.25 9.51 2.75
CA ASN A 177 -9.87 10.92 2.82
C ASN A 177 -10.38 11.77 1.65
N ARG A 178 -11.12 11.19 0.68
CA ARG A 178 -11.80 11.89 -0.43
C ARG A 178 -10.84 12.72 -1.31
N CYS A 179 -9.58 12.29 -1.43
CA CYS A 179 -8.65 12.91 -2.36
C CYS A 179 -9.15 12.75 -3.80
N THR A 180 -8.89 13.76 -4.62
CA THR A 180 -9.26 13.80 -6.04
C THR A 180 -8.07 13.65 -6.95
N ASP A 181 -6.88 14.01 -6.47
CA ASP A 181 -5.65 14.03 -7.23
C ASP A 181 -4.51 13.43 -6.44
N LEU A 182 -3.75 12.58 -7.11
CA LEU A 182 -2.56 11.96 -6.58
C LEU A 182 -1.33 12.48 -7.30
N PHE A 183 -0.37 13.01 -6.54
CA PHE A 183 0.95 13.36 -7.04
C PHE A 183 1.98 12.32 -6.66
N ILE A 184 2.93 12.10 -7.56
CA ILE A 184 4.17 11.38 -7.30
C ILE A 184 5.35 12.15 -7.87
N GLU A 185 6.44 12.13 -7.13
CA GLU A 185 7.72 12.61 -7.59
C GLU A 185 8.64 11.42 -7.80
N LEU A 186 9.22 11.28 -8.98
CA LEU A 186 10.01 10.12 -9.31
C LEU A 186 11.15 10.42 -10.30
N ASN A 187 12.13 9.53 -10.34
CA ASN A 187 13.20 9.64 -11.33
C ASN A 187 12.64 9.44 -12.75
N PRO A 188 13.06 10.26 -13.74
CA PRO A 188 12.54 10.22 -15.13
C PRO A 188 12.52 8.85 -15.79
N ARG A 189 13.45 7.96 -15.42
CA ARG A 189 13.50 6.58 -15.95
C ARG A 189 12.26 5.74 -15.66
N HIS A 190 11.44 6.13 -14.66
CA HIS A 190 10.24 5.41 -14.26
C HIS A 190 8.95 5.95 -14.89
N VAL A 191 8.98 7.10 -15.56
CA VAL A 191 7.83 7.78 -16.16
C VAL A 191 7.01 6.83 -17.03
N SER A 192 7.69 6.11 -17.96
CA SER A 192 7.00 5.18 -18.87
C SER A 192 6.23 4.06 -18.15
N PHE A 193 6.73 3.63 -16.99
CA PHE A 193 6.04 2.63 -16.16
C PHE A 193 4.74 3.21 -15.61
N TYR A 194 4.78 4.36 -14.96
CA TYR A 194 3.62 4.97 -14.30
C TYR A 194 2.55 5.39 -15.31
N LYS A 195 2.93 5.97 -16.44
CA LYS A 195 2.01 6.28 -17.54
C LYS A 195 1.29 5.04 -18.04
N ARG A 196 2.05 4.02 -18.41
CA ARG A 196 1.49 2.82 -19.05
C ARG A 196 0.72 1.93 -18.08
N MET A 197 1.22 1.78 -16.85
CA MET A 197 0.68 0.80 -15.91
C MET A 197 -0.45 1.34 -15.03
N LEU A 198 -0.51 2.66 -14.81
CA LEU A 198 -1.44 3.30 -13.90
C LEU A 198 -2.16 4.53 -14.49
N GLY A 199 -1.73 5.04 -15.66
CA GLY A 199 -2.38 6.17 -16.30
C GLY A 199 -2.00 7.54 -15.74
N PHE A 200 -0.82 7.67 -15.15
CA PHE A 200 -0.31 8.97 -14.73
C PHE A 200 0.02 9.86 -15.91
N ASP A 201 -0.21 11.16 -15.76
CA ASP A 201 0.17 12.19 -16.71
C ASP A 201 1.41 12.95 -16.24
N ASP A 202 2.19 13.50 -17.20
CA ASP A 202 3.25 14.46 -16.90
C ASP A 202 2.63 15.73 -16.35
N TRP A 203 3.15 16.24 -15.23
CA TRP A 203 2.61 17.45 -14.60
C TRP A 203 3.65 18.54 -14.38
N GLY A 204 4.90 18.19 -14.10
CA GLY A 204 6.01 19.11 -13.93
C GLY A 204 7.23 18.71 -14.74
N SER A 205 7.98 19.70 -15.24
CA SER A 205 9.24 19.47 -15.96
C SER A 205 10.30 18.86 -15.02
N PRO A 206 11.31 18.15 -15.56
CA PRO A 206 12.40 17.60 -14.75
C PRO A 206 13.14 18.68 -13.96
N ARG A 207 13.37 18.44 -12.67
CA ARG A 207 14.16 19.27 -11.75
C ARG A 207 15.15 18.40 -11.01
N PHE A 208 16.25 19.00 -10.55
CA PHE A 208 17.19 18.30 -9.66
C PHE A 208 16.63 18.31 -8.24
N ASP A 209 16.50 17.14 -7.63
CA ASP A 209 16.08 17.01 -6.23
C ASP A 209 17.33 16.86 -5.33
N PRO A 210 17.65 17.88 -4.53
CA PRO A 210 18.81 17.84 -3.63
C PRO A 210 18.63 16.85 -2.48
N ARG A 211 17.38 16.49 -2.12
CA ARG A 211 17.09 15.53 -1.02
C ARG A 211 17.59 14.12 -1.32
N VAL A 212 17.64 13.76 -2.60
CA VAL A 212 18.10 12.44 -3.05
C VAL A 212 19.27 12.51 -4.02
N GLY A 213 19.76 13.72 -4.36
CA GLY A 213 20.87 13.93 -5.26
C GLY A 213 20.63 13.46 -6.70
N ALA A 214 19.39 13.54 -7.20
CA ALA A 214 19.00 12.96 -8.49
C ALA A 214 17.94 13.80 -9.21
N PRO A 215 17.79 13.63 -10.55
CA PRO A 215 16.69 14.26 -11.28
C PRO A 215 15.34 13.65 -10.88
N ALA A 216 14.35 14.51 -10.74
CA ALA A 216 12.97 14.16 -10.44
C ALA A 216 12.02 14.79 -11.47
N VAL A 217 10.86 14.17 -11.68
CA VAL A 217 9.72 14.70 -12.42
C VAL A 217 8.47 14.55 -11.57
N LEU A 218 7.56 15.53 -11.68
CA LEU A 218 6.24 15.44 -11.08
C LEU A 218 5.27 14.78 -12.06
N MET A 219 4.53 13.80 -11.58
CA MET A 219 3.41 13.19 -12.29
C MET A 219 2.12 13.30 -11.47
N ARG A 220 0.99 13.36 -12.16
CA ARG A 220 -0.34 13.44 -11.57
C ARG A 220 -1.21 12.29 -12.06
N LEU A 221 -2.03 11.74 -11.15
CA LEU A 221 -3.11 10.82 -11.48
C LEU A 221 -4.43 11.41 -11.00
N ASP A 222 -5.38 11.55 -11.91
CA ASP A 222 -6.76 11.83 -11.55
C ASP A 222 -7.37 10.58 -10.89
N LEU A 223 -7.88 10.72 -9.67
CA LEU A 223 -8.38 9.57 -8.91
C LEU A 223 -9.79 9.15 -9.34
N ASP A 224 -10.54 9.97 -10.08
CA ASP A 224 -11.78 9.56 -10.73
C ASP A 224 -11.47 8.58 -11.88
N TYR A 225 -10.47 8.91 -12.72
CA TYR A 225 -9.96 7.98 -13.72
C TYR A 225 -9.48 6.66 -13.11
N ALA A 226 -8.70 6.73 -12.03
CA ALA A 226 -8.22 5.52 -11.35
C ALA A 226 -9.39 4.66 -10.83
N GLU A 227 -10.42 5.29 -10.27
CA GLU A 227 -11.64 4.65 -9.80
C GLU A 227 -12.37 3.90 -10.92
N GLU A 228 -12.54 4.54 -12.09
CA GLU A 228 -13.13 3.91 -13.28
C GLU A 228 -12.35 2.69 -13.74
N GLN A 229 -11.01 2.78 -13.76
CA GLN A 229 -10.15 1.66 -14.12
C GLN A 229 -10.24 0.50 -13.11
N ILE A 230 -10.32 0.80 -11.81
CA ILE A 230 -10.50 -0.20 -10.75
C ILE A 230 -11.85 -0.89 -10.90
N GLN A 231 -12.92 -0.14 -11.13
CA GLN A 231 -14.26 -0.70 -11.33
C GLN A 231 -14.32 -1.62 -12.56
N ALA A 232 -13.67 -1.22 -13.65
CA ALA A 232 -13.69 -1.97 -14.90
C ALA A 232 -12.81 -3.23 -14.89
N LEU A 233 -11.66 -3.20 -14.18
CA LEU A 233 -10.59 -4.20 -14.33
C LEU A 233 -10.22 -4.91 -13.01
N GLY A 234 -10.59 -4.36 -11.86
CA GLY A 234 -10.21 -4.90 -10.56
C GLY A 234 -10.71 -6.33 -10.34
N GLY A 235 -9.87 -7.17 -9.74
CA GLY A 235 -10.19 -8.58 -9.51
C GLY A 235 -10.11 -9.49 -10.73
N GLN A 236 -9.56 -9.01 -11.85
CA GLN A 236 -9.47 -9.76 -13.12
C GLN A 236 -7.99 -10.00 -13.53
N PRO A 237 -7.17 -10.68 -12.70
CA PRO A 237 -5.73 -10.81 -12.91
C PRO A 237 -5.35 -11.47 -14.24
N ASP A 238 -6.24 -12.25 -14.83
CA ASP A 238 -6.01 -12.91 -16.13
C ASP A 238 -5.92 -11.90 -17.28
N LEU A 239 -6.54 -10.72 -17.14
CA LEU A 239 -6.41 -9.62 -18.08
C LEU A 239 -5.07 -8.87 -17.97
N GLY A 240 -4.31 -9.08 -16.91
CA GLY A 240 -3.09 -8.34 -16.64
C GLY A 240 -1.94 -8.58 -17.63
N ALA A 241 -1.97 -9.70 -18.34
CA ALA A 241 -1.01 -9.99 -19.42
C ALA A 241 -1.32 -9.19 -20.70
N THR A 242 -2.60 -9.05 -21.04
CA THR A 242 -3.08 -8.43 -22.28
C THR A 242 -3.23 -6.92 -22.16
N LYS A 243 -3.69 -6.42 -21.03
CA LYS A 243 -3.99 -4.99 -20.83
C LYS A 243 -2.78 -4.11 -20.54
N ARG A 244 -1.61 -4.69 -20.25
CA ARG A 244 -0.37 -3.95 -19.90
C ARG A 244 -0.62 -2.89 -18.79
N SER A 245 -1.45 -3.23 -17.81
CA SER A 245 -1.88 -2.39 -16.70
C SER A 245 -1.71 -3.11 -15.38
N LEU A 246 -1.67 -2.38 -14.25
CA LEU A 246 -1.73 -2.93 -12.90
C LEU A 246 -3.16 -3.11 -12.40
N TYR A 247 -4.13 -2.39 -12.93
CA TYR A 247 -5.52 -2.42 -12.47
C TYR A 247 -6.17 -3.81 -12.44
N PRO A 248 -5.90 -4.73 -13.38
CA PRO A 248 -6.42 -6.10 -13.28
C PRO A 248 -5.99 -6.88 -12.03
N TYR A 249 -4.86 -6.50 -11.43
CA TYR A 249 -4.34 -7.10 -10.20
C TYR A 249 -4.82 -6.38 -8.92
N PHE A 250 -5.57 -5.30 -9.05
CA PHE A 250 -6.21 -4.64 -7.92
C PHE A 250 -7.30 -5.54 -7.35
N PHE A 251 -7.68 -5.30 -6.12
CA PHE A 251 -8.76 -6.05 -5.47
C PHE A 251 -10.08 -5.87 -6.20
N SER A 252 -10.92 -6.89 -6.16
CA SER A 252 -12.31 -6.79 -6.61
C SER A 252 -13.11 -5.83 -5.71
N ALA A 253 -14.26 -5.36 -6.18
CA ALA A 253 -15.13 -4.47 -5.41
C ALA A 253 -15.51 -5.05 -4.03
N ARG A 254 -15.73 -6.37 -3.95
CA ARG A 254 -16.03 -7.06 -2.68
C ARG A 254 -14.84 -7.02 -1.70
N GLU A 255 -13.65 -7.28 -2.20
CA GLU A 255 -12.42 -7.23 -1.38
C GLU A 255 -12.11 -5.80 -0.94
N GLU A 256 -12.30 -4.81 -1.83
CA GLU A 256 -12.15 -3.38 -1.53
C GLU A 256 -13.04 -2.97 -0.36
N LEU A 257 -14.34 -3.32 -0.39
CA LEU A 257 -15.25 -3.04 0.71
C LEU A 257 -14.78 -3.63 2.04
N ALA A 258 -14.29 -4.87 2.03
CA ALA A 258 -13.75 -5.50 3.23
C ALA A 258 -12.48 -4.80 3.74
N ILE A 259 -11.64 -4.27 2.85
CA ILE A 259 -10.44 -3.49 3.20
C ILE A 259 -10.83 -2.14 3.79
N VAL A 260 -11.77 -1.42 3.17
CA VAL A 260 -12.32 -0.15 3.69
C VAL A 260 -12.82 -0.33 5.12
N HIS A 261 -13.57 -1.40 5.37
CA HIS A 261 -14.10 -1.69 6.71
C HIS A 261 -12.98 -1.93 7.74
N ARG A 262 -11.95 -2.69 7.36
CA ARG A 262 -10.79 -2.93 8.24
C ARG A 262 -9.99 -1.66 8.52
N LEU A 263 -9.77 -0.81 7.52
CA LEU A 263 -9.03 0.44 7.68
C LEU A 263 -9.77 1.41 8.61
N ARG A 264 -11.10 1.54 8.46
CA ARG A 264 -11.93 2.37 9.37
C ARG A 264 -11.95 1.89 10.81
N ALA A 265 -11.70 0.63 11.05
CA ALA A 265 -11.61 0.07 12.42
C ALA A 265 -10.21 0.27 13.04
N LEU A 266 -9.25 0.83 12.32
CA LEU A 266 -7.91 1.16 12.79
C LEU A 266 -7.78 2.63 13.20
N ASP A 267 -8.69 3.51 12.68
CA ASP A 267 -8.83 4.91 13.08
C ASP A 267 -9.60 5.01 14.41
#